data_fb4a8fcd48fd90d288afc77f2db5b510
#
_entry.id   fb4a8fcd48fd90d288afc77f2db5b510
#
_cell.length_a   1.000
_cell.length_b   1.000
_cell.length_c   1.000
_cell.angle_alpha   90.00
_cell.angle_beta   90.00
_cell.angle_gamma   90.00
#
_symmetry.space_group_name_H-M   'P 1'
#
loop_
_entity.id
_entity.type
_entity.pdbx_description
1 polymer ?
#
loop_
_entity_poly.entity_id
_entity_poly.type
_entity_poly.pdbx_seq_one_letter_code
_entity_poly.pdbx_strand_id
1 'polypeptide(L)'
;MPELKIYQSLWAMELRSPHVSERTPEESFAMIADAGFDGVCLDPSAEEIPDLRQLDTLYKEYGLGCMVNAFPNHEDDMQPLLAFAKDFDACMVNVISGVMPIRPEDAVPTVRRWMGEADDIGMPLLFETHRDGLLNDMYFTLQLMDLVPEMRLCADLSHFVVDRELRAPVPERDQAYIESILDRSDCYQGRIATREQVQVAIDFPQHQQWVDIFRGWWKYGMRQWRERNADDATLVFLCELGPPPYAITDGDQKDLSD
;
A
#
# COMPACT_ATOMS: atom_id res chain seq x y z
N MET A 1 17.35 -14.56 -10.33
CA MET A 1 16.07 -14.01 -10.88
C MET A 1 15.45 -13.15 -9.80
N PRO A 2 14.81 -12.03 -10.13
CA PRO A 2 14.12 -11.23 -9.13
C PRO A 2 13.12 -12.06 -8.33
N GLU A 3 13.03 -11.80 -7.04
CA GLU A 3 12.12 -12.48 -6.11
C GLU A 3 10.83 -11.68 -5.94
N LEU A 4 9.68 -12.35 -5.89
CA LEU A 4 8.41 -11.77 -5.49
C LEU A 4 8.09 -12.24 -4.07
N LYS A 5 7.87 -11.30 -3.16
CA LYS A 5 7.42 -11.56 -1.79
C LYS A 5 6.00 -11.05 -1.59
N ILE A 6 5.18 -11.87 -0.96
CA ILE A 6 3.78 -11.55 -0.67
C ILE A 6 3.66 -11.22 0.82
N TYR A 7 3.26 -9.99 1.09
CA TYR A 7 3.08 -9.49 2.47
C TYR A 7 1.59 -9.32 2.78
N GLN A 8 1.25 -9.46 4.06
CA GLN A 8 -0.09 -9.20 4.58
C GLN A 8 -0.08 -7.92 5.42
N SER A 9 -1.04 -7.02 5.18
CA SER A 9 -1.28 -5.88 6.07
C SER A 9 -1.81 -6.38 7.42
N LEU A 10 -1.22 -5.93 8.54
CA LEU A 10 -1.72 -6.27 9.86
C LEU A 10 -3.06 -5.60 10.14
N TRP A 11 -3.25 -4.37 9.64
CA TRP A 11 -4.53 -3.67 9.69
C TRP A 11 -5.66 -4.47 9.03
N ALA A 12 -5.37 -5.14 7.93
CA ALA A 12 -6.35 -5.99 7.24
C ALA A 12 -6.74 -7.26 8.04
N MET A 13 -6.01 -7.57 9.11
CA MET A 13 -6.35 -8.69 10.02
C MET A 13 -7.35 -8.29 11.12
N GLU A 14 -7.67 -7.01 11.27
CA GLU A 14 -8.68 -6.54 12.22
C GLU A 14 -10.06 -7.01 11.80
N LEU A 15 -10.88 -7.41 12.78
CA LEU A 15 -12.24 -7.89 12.54
C LEU A 15 -13.26 -6.75 12.54
N ARG A 16 -13.04 -5.73 13.42
CA ARG A 16 -13.95 -4.59 13.62
C ARG A 16 -15.42 -4.99 13.70
N SER A 17 -15.68 -6.16 14.26
CA SER A 17 -17.00 -6.73 14.39
C SER A 17 -17.56 -6.47 15.79
N PRO A 18 -18.83 -6.02 15.91
CA PRO A 18 -19.45 -5.86 17.23
C PRO A 18 -19.77 -7.18 17.93
N HIS A 19 -19.64 -8.31 17.22
CA HIS A 19 -20.06 -9.64 17.70
C HIS A 19 -18.90 -10.56 18.02
N VAL A 20 -17.67 -10.20 17.65
CA VAL A 20 -16.48 -11.04 17.83
C VAL A 20 -15.37 -10.20 18.44
N SER A 21 -14.61 -10.75 19.38
CA SER A 21 -13.41 -10.09 19.91
C SER A 21 -12.33 -10.01 18.86
N GLU A 22 -11.58 -8.90 18.88
CA GLU A 22 -10.38 -8.77 18.04
C GLU A 22 -9.37 -9.87 18.33
N ARG A 23 -8.61 -10.24 17.30
CA ARG A 23 -7.46 -11.14 17.42
C ARG A 23 -6.34 -10.46 18.20
N THR A 24 -5.57 -11.25 18.93
CA THR A 24 -4.29 -10.74 19.44
C THR A 24 -3.28 -10.62 18.30
N PRO A 25 -2.23 -9.77 18.45
CA PRO A 25 -1.16 -9.73 17.47
C PRO A 25 -0.51 -11.11 17.21
N GLU A 26 -0.33 -11.92 18.27
CA GLU A 26 0.23 -13.28 18.18
C GLU A 26 -0.65 -14.19 17.31
N GLU A 27 -1.96 -14.14 17.47
CA GLU A 27 -2.92 -14.90 16.66
C GLU A 27 -2.85 -14.46 15.19
N SER A 28 -2.78 -13.15 14.92
CA SER A 28 -2.68 -12.62 13.57
C SER A 28 -1.36 -13.04 12.89
N PHE A 29 -0.22 -12.93 13.60
CA PHE A 29 1.09 -13.34 13.07
C PHE A 29 1.15 -14.85 12.81
N ALA A 30 0.59 -15.68 13.70
CA ALA A 30 0.51 -17.13 13.50
C ALA A 30 -0.30 -17.45 12.23
N MET A 31 -1.47 -16.82 12.04
CA MET A 31 -2.31 -17.03 10.87
C MET A 31 -1.59 -16.62 9.57
N ILE A 32 -0.90 -15.47 9.57
CA ILE A 32 -0.15 -14.97 8.42
C ILE A 32 0.99 -15.95 8.06
N ALA A 33 1.75 -16.40 9.05
CA ALA A 33 2.83 -17.38 8.85
C ALA A 33 2.29 -18.72 8.33
N ASP A 34 1.22 -19.25 8.93
CA ASP A 34 0.59 -20.52 8.52
C ASP A 34 0.00 -20.45 7.10
N ALA A 35 -0.46 -19.26 6.66
CA ALA A 35 -0.93 -19.03 5.31
C ALA A 35 0.21 -18.92 4.28
N GLY A 36 1.47 -18.85 4.72
CA GLY A 36 2.65 -18.84 3.86
C GLY A 36 3.01 -17.47 3.30
N PHE A 37 2.61 -16.38 3.93
CA PHE A 37 3.08 -15.04 3.59
C PHE A 37 4.56 -14.87 3.95
N ASP A 38 5.27 -14.03 3.20
CA ASP A 38 6.69 -13.74 3.41
C ASP A 38 6.92 -12.64 4.47
N GLY A 39 5.89 -11.87 4.79
CA GLY A 39 6.02 -10.75 5.73
C GLY A 39 4.70 -10.09 6.12
N VAL A 40 4.84 -9.12 7.01
CA VAL A 40 3.74 -8.32 7.56
C VAL A 40 4.02 -6.84 7.35
N CYS A 41 2.99 -6.09 6.96
CA CYS A 41 3.04 -4.63 6.90
C CYS A 41 2.40 -4.05 8.15
N LEU A 42 3.08 -3.08 8.77
CA LEU A 42 2.56 -2.25 9.88
C LEU A 42 2.16 -0.87 9.35
N ASP A 43 1.16 -0.28 9.97
CA ASP A 43 0.56 0.99 9.55
C ASP A 43 0.66 2.05 10.67
N PRO A 44 1.89 2.47 11.13
CA PRO A 44 2.04 3.41 12.22
C PRO A 44 1.84 4.87 11.81
N SER A 45 1.17 5.63 12.69
CA SER A 45 1.45 7.04 12.88
C SER A 45 2.64 7.24 13.84
N ALA A 46 3.20 8.45 13.88
CA ALA A 46 4.31 8.73 14.79
C ALA A 46 3.93 8.53 16.28
N GLU A 47 2.66 8.74 16.63
CA GLU A 47 2.13 8.60 17.99
C GLU A 47 2.00 7.14 18.43
N GLU A 48 1.77 6.21 17.48
CA GLU A 48 1.56 4.78 17.74
C GLU A 48 2.85 3.96 17.85
N ILE A 49 3.99 4.54 17.45
CA ILE A 49 5.29 3.87 17.50
C ILE A 49 5.57 3.16 18.83
N PRO A 50 5.33 3.78 20.04
CA PRO A 50 5.64 3.11 21.30
C PRO A 50 4.89 1.79 21.50
N ASP A 51 3.64 1.74 21.07
CA ASP A 51 2.76 0.56 21.25
C ASP A 51 3.11 -0.56 20.26
N LEU A 52 3.63 -0.21 19.09
CA LEU A 52 4.00 -1.18 18.06
C LEU A 52 5.36 -1.84 18.28
N ARG A 53 6.26 -1.23 19.08
CA ARG A 53 7.62 -1.76 19.31
C ARG A 53 7.66 -3.17 19.88
N GLN A 54 6.63 -3.59 20.63
CA GLN A 54 6.55 -4.94 21.19
C GLN A 54 6.38 -6.03 20.10
N LEU A 55 5.94 -5.66 18.87
CA LEU A 55 5.73 -6.60 17.78
C LEU A 55 7.04 -7.13 17.16
N ASP A 56 8.19 -6.47 17.41
CA ASP A 56 9.50 -6.91 16.89
C ASP A 56 9.83 -8.37 17.24
N THR A 57 9.40 -8.83 18.41
CA THR A 57 9.60 -10.21 18.82
C THR A 57 8.83 -11.20 17.95
N LEU A 58 7.63 -10.84 17.48
CA LEU A 58 6.80 -11.69 16.63
C LEU A 58 7.41 -11.87 15.23
N TYR A 59 7.96 -10.81 14.64
CA TYR A 59 8.69 -10.91 13.37
C TYR A 59 9.81 -11.95 13.42
N LYS A 60 10.59 -11.94 14.52
CA LYS A 60 11.70 -12.88 14.73
C LYS A 60 11.22 -14.29 15.01
N GLU A 61 10.16 -14.43 15.79
CA GLU A 61 9.58 -15.74 16.16
C GLU A 61 9.02 -16.46 14.94
N TYR A 62 8.29 -15.74 14.09
CA TYR A 62 7.66 -16.34 12.90
C TYR A 62 8.54 -16.26 11.63
N GLY A 63 9.68 -15.58 11.69
CA GLY A 63 10.60 -15.43 10.56
C GLY A 63 10.00 -14.61 9.39
N LEU A 64 9.13 -13.66 9.70
CA LEU A 64 8.45 -12.81 8.73
C LEU A 64 9.24 -11.53 8.47
N GLY A 65 9.24 -11.05 7.22
CA GLY A 65 9.79 -9.75 6.86
C GLY A 65 8.87 -8.61 7.29
N CYS A 66 9.44 -7.41 7.45
CA CYS A 66 8.69 -6.20 7.79
C CYS A 66 8.59 -5.23 6.61
N MET A 67 7.45 -4.59 6.45
CA MET A 67 7.20 -3.40 5.64
C MET A 67 6.44 -2.40 6.50
N VAL A 68 6.62 -1.11 6.25
CA VAL A 68 5.92 -0.05 7.00
C VAL A 68 5.15 0.85 6.05
N ASN A 69 3.84 0.96 6.25
CA ASN A 69 3.02 2.05 5.73
C ASN A 69 3.06 3.19 6.74
N ALA A 70 3.74 4.27 6.42
CA ALA A 70 3.94 5.40 7.33
C ALA A 70 2.85 6.46 7.13
N PHE A 71 2.25 6.92 8.21
CA PHE A 71 1.20 7.94 8.23
C PHE A 71 1.68 9.24 8.88
N PRO A 72 2.58 10.02 8.23
CA PRO A 72 3.00 11.31 8.75
C PRO A 72 1.86 12.35 8.59
N ASN A 73 1.44 12.97 9.69
CA ASN A 73 0.48 14.07 9.70
C ASN A 73 1.16 15.44 9.54
N HIS A 74 2.46 15.49 9.89
CA HIS A 74 3.32 16.65 9.75
C HIS A 74 4.64 16.27 9.07
N GLU A 75 5.33 17.25 8.50
CA GLU A 75 6.61 16.99 7.82
C GLU A 75 7.67 16.37 8.76
N ASP A 76 7.65 16.74 10.03
CA ASP A 76 8.63 16.26 11.02
C ASP A 76 8.33 14.85 11.54
N ASP A 77 7.16 14.28 11.24
CA ASP A 77 6.79 12.91 11.65
C ASP A 77 7.58 11.84 10.88
N MET A 78 8.16 12.19 9.74
CA MET A 78 8.85 11.21 8.91
C MET A 78 10.11 10.63 9.57
N GLN A 79 10.91 11.44 10.25
CA GLN A 79 12.14 10.95 10.90
C GLN A 79 11.88 9.87 11.95
N PRO A 80 10.94 10.02 12.91
CA PRO A 80 10.62 8.94 13.85
C PRO A 80 10.05 7.70 13.17
N LEU A 81 9.26 7.83 12.09
CA LEU A 81 8.72 6.70 11.32
C LEU A 81 9.82 5.94 10.57
N LEU A 82 10.77 6.64 9.97
CA LEU A 82 11.95 6.04 9.34
C LEU A 82 12.86 5.33 10.36
N ALA A 83 13.06 5.94 11.53
CA ALA A 83 13.83 5.31 12.62
C ALA A 83 13.13 4.02 13.11
N PHE A 84 11.81 4.05 13.27
CA PHE A 84 11.02 2.88 13.60
C PHE A 84 11.17 1.78 12.55
N ALA A 85 11.02 2.09 11.26
CA ALA A 85 11.17 1.13 10.18
C ALA A 85 12.58 0.50 10.17
N LYS A 86 13.61 1.30 10.45
CA LYS A 86 14.98 0.80 10.56
C LYS A 86 15.17 -0.15 11.75
N ASP A 87 14.60 0.16 12.91
CA ASP A 87 14.65 -0.69 14.10
C ASP A 87 13.98 -2.07 13.84
N PHE A 88 13.00 -2.13 12.95
CA PHE A 88 12.29 -3.35 12.53
C PHE A 88 12.92 -4.06 11.33
N ASP A 89 14.06 -3.58 10.83
CA ASP A 89 14.69 -4.11 9.60
C ASP A 89 13.70 -4.15 8.42
N ALA A 90 12.85 -3.12 8.33
CA ALA A 90 11.84 -3.04 7.28
C ALA A 90 12.49 -2.96 5.89
N CYS A 91 11.95 -3.72 4.94
CA CYS A 91 12.47 -3.74 3.57
C CYS A 91 12.20 -2.44 2.79
N MET A 92 11.18 -1.68 3.20
CA MET A 92 10.82 -0.38 2.64
C MET A 92 9.82 0.35 3.54
N VAL A 93 9.72 1.66 3.32
CA VAL A 93 8.64 2.50 3.87
C VAL A 93 7.79 3.00 2.72
N ASN A 94 6.48 2.84 2.84
CA ASN A 94 5.47 3.39 1.95
C ASN A 94 4.74 4.52 2.69
N VAL A 95 4.55 5.66 2.05
CA VAL A 95 4.02 6.87 2.70
C VAL A 95 2.59 7.14 2.28
N ILE A 96 1.69 7.19 3.27
CA ILE A 96 0.31 7.65 3.14
C ILE A 96 0.18 8.90 4.01
N SER A 97 0.49 10.06 3.43
CA SER A 97 0.67 11.29 4.20
C SER A 97 -0.60 12.09 4.38
N GLY A 98 -0.85 12.58 5.60
CA GLY A 98 -1.83 13.64 5.88
C GLY A 98 -1.38 15.04 5.45
N VAL A 99 -0.14 15.22 5.01
CA VAL A 99 0.34 16.48 4.39
C VAL A 99 -0.12 16.54 2.95
N MET A 100 -1.20 17.27 2.69
CA MET A 100 -1.90 17.30 1.39
C MET A 100 -2.01 18.72 0.85
N PRO A 101 -0.95 19.28 0.22
CA PRO A 101 -1.04 20.58 -0.44
C PRO A 101 -1.97 20.52 -1.67
N ILE A 102 -2.65 21.62 -1.96
CA ILE A 102 -3.62 21.68 -3.07
C ILE A 102 -2.93 21.61 -4.44
N ARG A 103 -1.70 22.14 -4.54
CA ARG A 103 -0.96 22.18 -5.82
C ARG A 103 0.24 21.24 -5.77
N PRO A 104 0.53 20.51 -6.86
CA PRO A 104 1.66 19.59 -6.89
C PRO A 104 3.02 20.27 -6.61
N GLU A 105 3.18 21.53 -7.06
CA GLU A 105 4.42 22.28 -6.83
C GLU A 105 4.69 22.53 -5.35
N ASP A 106 3.64 22.68 -4.56
CA ASP A 106 3.73 22.92 -3.10
C ASP A 106 4.12 21.62 -2.34
N ALA A 107 3.93 20.43 -2.96
CA ALA A 107 4.34 19.14 -2.42
C ALA A 107 5.84 18.83 -2.61
N VAL A 108 6.47 19.42 -3.62
CA VAL A 108 7.86 19.09 -4.02
C VAL A 108 8.87 19.22 -2.87
N PRO A 109 8.86 20.29 -2.05
CA PRO A 109 9.82 20.43 -0.96
C PRO A 109 9.70 19.30 0.07
N THR A 110 8.46 18.96 0.47
CA THR A 110 8.18 17.91 1.45
C THR A 110 8.60 16.54 0.94
N VAL A 111 8.23 16.20 -0.30
CA VAL A 111 8.59 14.92 -0.92
C VAL A 111 10.11 14.76 -1.00
N ARG A 112 10.84 15.78 -1.47
CA ARG A 112 12.31 15.73 -1.57
C ARG A 112 12.99 15.69 -0.21
N ARG A 113 12.44 16.39 0.80
CA ARG A 113 12.92 16.30 2.17
C ARG A 113 12.83 14.86 2.67
N TRP A 114 11.67 14.22 2.58
CA TRP A 114 11.46 12.86 3.03
C TRP A 114 12.30 11.82 2.28
N MET A 115 12.44 12.00 0.97
CA MET A 115 13.35 11.16 0.17
C MET A 115 14.80 11.29 0.66
N GLY A 116 15.28 12.52 0.94
CA GLY A 116 16.61 12.76 1.48
C GLY A 116 16.80 12.13 2.87
N GLU A 117 15.81 12.27 3.76
CA GLU A 117 15.83 11.65 5.11
C GLU A 117 15.90 10.12 5.04
N ALA A 118 15.19 9.51 4.07
CA ALA A 118 15.24 8.07 3.83
C ALA A 118 16.57 7.61 3.22
N ASP A 119 17.09 8.35 2.26
CA ASP A 119 18.39 8.08 1.62
C ASP A 119 19.54 8.15 2.64
N ASP A 120 19.51 9.09 3.59
CA ASP A 120 20.52 9.24 4.65
C ASP A 120 20.67 7.98 5.52
N ILE A 121 19.62 7.17 5.63
CA ILE A 121 19.63 5.92 6.40
C ILE A 121 19.61 4.67 5.51
N GLY A 122 19.57 4.83 4.19
CA GLY A 122 19.52 3.74 3.22
C GLY A 122 18.19 3.00 3.20
N MET A 123 17.07 3.68 3.50
CA MET A 123 15.72 3.11 3.53
C MET A 123 15.01 3.38 2.19
N PRO A 124 14.57 2.35 1.44
CA PRO A 124 13.72 2.55 0.29
C PRO A 124 12.41 3.25 0.68
N LEU A 125 12.09 4.37 0.02
CA LEU A 125 10.88 5.16 0.29
C LEU A 125 9.99 5.20 -0.93
N LEU A 126 8.71 4.82 -0.73
CA LEU A 126 7.67 4.85 -1.73
C LEU A 126 6.55 5.78 -1.28
N PHE A 127 5.77 6.29 -2.24
CA PHE A 127 4.58 7.09 -1.98
C PHE A 127 3.36 6.36 -2.54
N GLU A 128 2.34 6.19 -1.70
CA GLU A 128 1.14 5.46 -2.10
C GLU A 128 0.16 6.31 -2.89
N THR A 129 -0.40 5.70 -3.92
CA THR A 129 -1.58 6.24 -4.61
C THR A 129 -2.82 6.03 -3.73
N HIS A 130 -3.10 7.00 -2.85
CA HIS A 130 -4.17 6.90 -1.85
C HIS A 130 -5.04 8.16 -1.84
N ARG A 131 -6.37 8.01 -2.03
CA ARG A 131 -7.33 9.14 -2.16
C ARG A 131 -7.44 10.04 -0.92
N ASP A 132 -7.00 9.58 0.24
CA ASP A 132 -6.87 10.35 1.47
C ASP A 132 -5.40 10.42 1.87
N GLY A 133 -4.59 11.01 1.00
CA GLY A 133 -3.15 11.14 1.18
C GLY A 133 -2.55 12.15 0.22
N LEU A 134 -1.22 12.30 0.25
CA LEU A 134 -0.48 13.22 -0.61
C LEU A 134 -0.80 13.00 -2.10
N LEU A 135 -0.84 11.74 -2.53
CA LEU A 135 -1.19 11.36 -3.90
C LEU A 135 -2.69 11.10 -4.02
N ASN A 136 -3.51 12.11 -3.68
CA ASN A 136 -4.94 11.99 -3.45
C ASN A 136 -5.77 11.75 -4.73
N ASP A 137 -5.28 12.13 -5.89
CA ASP A 137 -5.93 11.87 -7.16
C ASP A 137 -4.91 11.62 -8.29
N MET A 138 -5.39 11.00 -9.36
CA MET A 138 -4.56 10.60 -10.49
C MET A 138 -3.86 11.78 -11.18
N TYR A 139 -4.52 12.91 -11.36
CA TYR A 139 -3.93 14.05 -12.08
C TYR A 139 -2.91 14.81 -11.25
N PHE A 140 -3.15 14.94 -9.94
CA PHE A 140 -2.17 15.48 -9.01
C PHE A 140 -0.92 14.59 -9.02
N THR A 141 -1.12 13.27 -8.92
CA THR A 141 -0.03 12.28 -8.93
C THR A 141 0.82 12.39 -10.19
N LEU A 142 0.21 12.40 -11.37
CA LEU A 142 0.94 12.51 -12.64
C LEU A 142 1.75 13.81 -12.74
N GLN A 143 1.17 14.93 -12.31
CA GLN A 143 1.89 16.22 -12.29
C GLN A 143 3.04 16.22 -11.29
N LEU A 144 2.86 15.65 -10.09
CA LEU A 144 3.93 15.56 -9.11
C LEU A 144 5.06 14.62 -9.57
N MET A 145 4.73 13.52 -10.25
CA MET A 145 5.71 12.63 -10.90
C MET A 145 6.57 13.35 -11.95
N ASP A 146 5.99 14.30 -12.68
CA ASP A 146 6.75 15.13 -13.64
C ASP A 146 7.69 16.12 -12.92
N LEU A 147 7.27 16.67 -11.78
CA LEU A 147 8.06 17.60 -10.96
C LEU A 147 9.15 16.91 -10.14
N VAL A 148 8.92 15.65 -9.76
CA VAL A 148 9.84 14.81 -8.97
C VAL A 148 10.06 13.48 -9.71
N PRO A 149 10.84 13.49 -10.81
CA PRO A 149 11.04 12.29 -11.63
C PRO A 149 11.75 11.13 -10.92
N GLU A 150 12.43 11.39 -9.83
CA GLU A 150 13.07 10.40 -8.96
C GLU A 150 12.10 9.67 -8.00
N MET A 151 10.88 10.21 -7.76
CA MET A 151 9.89 9.65 -6.85
C MET A 151 9.43 8.25 -7.28
N ARG A 152 9.38 7.31 -6.33
CA ARG A 152 8.90 5.95 -6.55
C ARG A 152 7.58 5.72 -5.82
N LEU A 153 6.74 4.81 -6.35
CA LEU A 153 5.36 4.64 -5.92
C LEU A 153 5.10 3.24 -5.37
N CYS A 154 4.16 3.19 -4.42
CA CYS A 154 3.39 2.01 -4.10
C CYS A 154 2.01 2.14 -4.76
N ALA A 155 1.68 1.24 -5.69
CA ALA A 155 0.45 1.37 -6.46
C ALA A 155 -0.72 0.65 -5.78
N ASP A 156 -1.54 1.40 -5.02
CA ASP A 156 -2.93 1.02 -4.76
C ASP A 156 -3.85 1.68 -5.81
N LEU A 157 -4.12 0.96 -6.86
CA LEU A 157 -4.94 1.47 -7.94
C LEU A 157 -6.44 1.51 -7.61
N SER A 158 -6.86 0.85 -6.53
CA SER A 158 -8.27 0.82 -6.10
C SER A 158 -8.78 2.23 -5.80
N HIS A 159 -7.94 3.07 -5.20
CA HIS A 159 -8.27 4.45 -4.89
C HIS A 159 -8.52 5.28 -6.14
N PHE A 160 -7.70 5.13 -7.17
CA PHE A 160 -7.87 5.89 -8.42
C PHE A 160 -9.01 5.39 -9.29
N VAL A 161 -9.32 4.07 -9.22
CA VAL A 161 -10.49 3.52 -9.90
C VAL A 161 -11.77 4.18 -9.41
N VAL A 162 -11.93 4.30 -8.08
CA VAL A 162 -13.13 4.89 -7.48
C VAL A 162 -13.14 6.42 -7.58
N ASP A 163 -12.01 7.08 -7.33
CA ASP A 163 -11.90 8.54 -7.39
C ASP A 163 -12.19 9.09 -8.78
N ARG A 164 -11.70 8.41 -9.82
CA ARG A 164 -11.90 8.77 -11.22
C ARG A 164 -13.18 8.18 -11.83
N GLU A 165 -13.94 7.39 -11.07
CA GLU A 165 -15.06 6.62 -11.62
C GLU A 165 -14.67 5.91 -12.93
N LEU A 166 -13.53 5.23 -12.96
CA LEU A 166 -13.01 4.60 -14.18
C LEU A 166 -14.02 3.61 -14.74
N ARG A 167 -14.20 3.63 -16.05
CA ARG A 167 -15.14 2.76 -16.74
C ARG A 167 -14.46 1.46 -17.16
N ALA A 168 -15.22 0.37 -17.17
CA ALA A 168 -14.82 -0.89 -17.77
C ALA A 168 -15.64 -1.13 -19.07
N PRO A 169 -15.00 -1.36 -20.23
CA PRO A 169 -13.54 -1.39 -20.43
C PRO A 169 -12.88 -0.03 -20.21
N VAL A 170 -11.62 -0.06 -19.74
CA VAL A 170 -10.86 1.15 -19.44
C VAL A 170 -10.54 1.91 -20.73
N PRO A 171 -10.86 3.22 -20.83
CA PRO A 171 -10.50 4.03 -22.00
C PRO A 171 -8.98 4.09 -22.19
N GLU A 172 -8.54 4.12 -23.46
CA GLU A 172 -7.10 4.15 -23.81
C GLU A 172 -6.31 5.25 -23.10
N ARG A 173 -6.89 6.46 -22.98
CA ARG A 173 -6.26 7.57 -22.25
C ARG A 173 -6.03 7.22 -20.78
N ASP A 174 -7.04 6.66 -20.11
CA ASP A 174 -6.96 6.35 -18.68
C ASP A 174 -6.05 5.15 -18.44
N GLN A 175 -6.02 4.19 -19.38
CA GLN A 175 -5.05 3.10 -19.39
C GLN A 175 -3.61 3.64 -19.46
N ALA A 176 -3.32 4.61 -20.32
CA ALA A 176 -1.99 5.21 -20.42
C ALA A 176 -1.56 5.94 -19.13
N TYR A 177 -2.50 6.57 -18.43
CA TYR A 177 -2.23 7.20 -17.12
C TYR A 177 -1.89 6.15 -16.05
N ILE A 178 -2.65 5.07 -15.98
CA ILE A 178 -2.36 3.94 -15.07
C ILE A 178 -0.99 3.32 -15.39
N GLU A 179 -0.68 3.10 -16.67
CA GLU A 179 0.62 2.57 -17.09
C GLU A 179 1.78 3.49 -16.69
N SER A 180 1.62 4.81 -16.81
CA SER A 180 2.62 5.79 -16.35
C SER A 180 2.89 5.70 -14.84
N ILE A 181 1.86 5.44 -14.03
CA ILE A 181 1.98 5.21 -12.58
C ILE A 181 2.70 3.88 -12.32
N LEU A 182 2.31 2.81 -13.01
CA LEU A 182 2.91 1.49 -12.87
C LEU A 182 4.39 1.46 -13.29
N ASP A 183 4.80 2.27 -14.26
CA ASP A 183 6.20 2.45 -14.67
C ASP A 183 7.08 3.04 -13.56
N ARG A 184 6.47 3.69 -12.58
CA ARG A 184 7.14 4.28 -11.39
C ARG A 184 6.94 3.47 -10.12
N SER A 185 6.16 2.37 -10.16
CA SER A 185 5.82 1.60 -8.96
C SER A 185 6.86 0.54 -8.66
N ASP A 186 7.25 0.45 -7.38
CA ASP A 186 8.18 -0.56 -6.85
C ASP A 186 7.52 -1.44 -5.77
N CYS A 187 6.24 -1.20 -5.49
CA CYS A 187 5.35 -2.03 -4.68
C CYS A 187 3.92 -1.95 -5.24
N TYR A 188 3.13 -2.98 -5.01
CA TYR A 188 1.73 -3.04 -5.45
C TYR A 188 0.87 -3.50 -4.30
N GLN A 189 -0.32 -2.90 -4.16
CA GLN A 189 -1.32 -3.35 -3.19
C GLN A 189 -2.39 -4.22 -3.86
N GLY A 190 -2.74 -5.30 -3.18
CA GLY A 190 -3.65 -6.34 -3.64
C GLY A 190 -5.11 -6.06 -3.28
N ARG A 191 -5.61 -4.87 -3.63
CA ARG A 191 -7.03 -4.50 -3.47
C ARG A 191 -7.66 -4.29 -4.83
N ILE A 192 -8.87 -4.80 -5.03
CA ILE A 192 -9.65 -4.65 -6.26
C ILE A 192 -10.86 -3.78 -6.00
N ALA A 193 -11.06 -2.79 -6.84
CA ALA A 193 -12.16 -1.84 -6.81
C ALA A 193 -13.07 -1.96 -8.03
N THR A 194 -14.26 -1.40 -7.92
CA THR A 194 -15.07 -0.94 -9.06
C THR A 194 -15.07 0.58 -9.09
N ARG A 195 -15.70 1.16 -10.11
CA ARG A 195 -15.85 2.62 -10.17
C ARG A 195 -16.67 3.22 -9.03
N GLU A 196 -17.45 2.42 -8.32
CA GLU A 196 -18.34 2.86 -7.23
C GLU A 196 -17.88 2.38 -5.85
N GLN A 197 -17.01 1.37 -5.78
CA GLN A 197 -16.60 0.73 -4.54
C GLN A 197 -15.09 0.52 -4.52
N VAL A 198 -14.43 0.99 -3.47
CA VAL A 198 -12.96 0.91 -3.31
C VAL A 198 -12.48 -0.51 -3.03
N GLN A 199 -13.32 -1.36 -2.50
CA GLN A 199 -13.06 -2.78 -2.25
C GLN A 199 -14.29 -3.61 -2.60
N VAL A 200 -14.08 -4.73 -3.28
CA VAL A 200 -15.16 -5.63 -3.69
C VAL A 200 -14.80 -7.08 -3.41
N ALA A 201 -15.81 -7.92 -3.21
CA ALA A 201 -15.64 -9.37 -3.13
C ALA A 201 -15.17 -9.93 -4.48
N ILE A 202 -13.96 -10.46 -4.51
CA ILE A 202 -13.27 -10.87 -5.75
C ILE A 202 -13.81 -12.18 -6.34
N ASP A 203 -14.50 -12.97 -5.55
CA ASP A 203 -15.12 -14.22 -5.96
C ASP A 203 -16.53 -14.04 -6.58
N PHE A 204 -17.13 -12.85 -6.45
CA PHE A 204 -18.45 -12.58 -7.00
C PHE A 204 -18.38 -12.43 -8.53
N PRO A 205 -19.27 -13.13 -9.29
CA PRO A 205 -19.22 -13.11 -10.76
C PRO A 205 -19.32 -11.72 -11.38
N GLN A 206 -20.08 -10.79 -10.77
CA GLN A 206 -20.23 -9.43 -11.27
C GLN A 206 -18.95 -8.59 -11.17
N HIS A 207 -17.96 -9.01 -10.37
CA HIS A 207 -16.70 -8.30 -10.18
C HIS A 207 -15.56 -8.85 -11.05
N GLN A 208 -15.76 -9.99 -11.73
CA GLN A 208 -14.69 -10.66 -12.50
C GLN A 208 -14.06 -9.77 -13.57
N GLN A 209 -14.83 -8.88 -14.21
CA GLN A 209 -14.27 -7.93 -15.18
C GLN A 209 -13.19 -7.03 -14.52
N TRP A 210 -13.42 -6.56 -13.29
CA TRP A 210 -12.45 -5.75 -12.56
C TRP A 210 -11.26 -6.58 -12.06
N VAL A 211 -11.50 -7.81 -11.63
CA VAL A 211 -10.42 -8.75 -11.28
C VAL A 211 -9.46 -8.93 -12.45
N ASP A 212 -9.98 -9.13 -13.67
CA ASP A 212 -9.14 -9.29 -14.86
C ASP A 212 -8.40 -8.01 -15.24
N ILE A 213 -9.02 -6.83 -15.07
CA ILE A 213 -8.37 -5.53 -15.29
C ILE A 213 -7.20 -5.33 -14.33
N PHE A 214 -7.41 -5.50 -13.03
CA PHE A 214 -6.36 -5.35 -12.01
C PHE A 214 -5.22 -6.36 -12.21
N ARG A 215 -5.53 -7.61 -12.51
CA ARG A 215 -4.51 -8.63 -12.86
C ARG A 215 -3.69 -8.23 -14.08
N GLY A 216 -4.32 -7.60 -15.07
CA GLY A 216 -3.65 -7.04 -16.25
C GLY A 216 -2.68 -5.92 -15.87
N TRP A 217 -3.09 -5.00 -15.02
CA TRP A 217 -2.28 -3.89 -14.53
C TRP A 217 -1.09 -4.37 -13.68
N TRP A 218 -1.33 -5.23 -12.70
CA TRP A 218 -0.24 -5.81 -11.90
C TRP A 218 0.77 -6.57 -12.77
N LYS A 219 0.29 -7.36 -13.72
CA LYS A 219 1.16 -8.07 -14.67
C LYS A 219 2.00 -7.10 -15.52
N TYR A 220 1.41 -6.00 -15.96
CA TYR A 220 2.14 -4.94 -16.68
C TYR A 220 3.20 -4.31 -15.77
N GLY A 221 2.80 -3.81 -14.62
CA GLY A 221 3.70 -3.14 -13.68
C GLY A 221 4.85 -4.02 -13.21
N MET A 222 4.59 -5.27 -12.83
CA MET A 222 5.63 -6.24 -12.44
C MET A 222 6.62 -6.53 -13.57
N ARG A 223 6.15 -6.54 -14.83
CA ARG A 223 7.04 -6.68 -15.99
C ARG A 223 7.95 -5.45 -16.13
N GLN A 224 7.38 -4.25 -16.08
CA GLN A 224 8.14 -3.00 -16.14
C GLN A 224 9.14 -2.89 -14.97
N TRP A 225 8.72 -3.27 -13.76
CA TRP A 225 9.60 -3.33 -12.60
C TRP A 225 10.79 -4.28 -12.84
N ARG A 226 10.52 -5.47 -13.36
CA ARG A 226 11.56 -6.47 -13.65
C ARG A 226 12.57 -5.98 -14.70
N GLU A 227 12.13 -5.23 -15.71
CA GLU A 227 12.99 -4.72 -16.77
C GLU A 227 13.98 -3.64 -16.28
N ARG A 228 13.63 -2.91 -15.20
CA ARG A 228 14.46 -1.82 -14.65
C ARG A 228 15.27 -2.19 -13.41
N ASN A 229 15.05 -3.36 -12.84
CA ASN A 229 15.73 -3.80 -11.62
C ASN A 229 16.72 -4.95 -11.86
N ALA A 230 17.67 -5.09 -10.93
CA ALA A 230 18.67 -6.15 -10.98
C ALA A 230 18.07 -7.55 -10.74
N ASP A 231 18.81 -8.58 -11.17
CA ASP A 231 18.37 -9.98 -11.07
C ASP A 231 18.23 -10.51 -9.62
N ASP A 232 18.78 -9.82 -8.64
CA ASP A 232 18.71 -10.11 -7.21
C ASP A 232 17.74 -9.20 -6.44
N ALA A 233 17.03 -8.32 -7.14
CA ALA A 233 16.06 -7.42 -6.53
C ALA A 233 14.81 -8.17 -6.05
N THR A 234 14.20 -7.66 -4.98
CA THR A 234 12.96 -8.17 -4.39
C THR A 234 11.82 -7.20 -4.65
N LEU A 235 10.70 -7.71 -5.17
CA LEU A 235 9.45 -6.99 -5.31
C LEU A 235 8.50 -7.41 -4.20
N VAL A 236 7.85 -6.46 -3.55
CA VAL A 236 6.78 -6.74 -2.59
C VAL A 236 5.43 -6.53 -3.23
N PHE A 237 4.53 -7.48 -3.01
CA PHE A 237 3.09 -7.36 -3.26
C PHE A 237 2.38 -7.43 -1.92
N LEU A 238 1.71 -6.34 -1.53
CA LEU A 238 1.01 -6.23 -0.25
C LEU A 238 -0.45 -6.61 -0.42
N CYS A 239 -0.91 -7.65 0.26
CA CYS A 239 -2.33 -7.97 0.37
C CYS A 239 -2.96 -7.07 1.42
N GLU A 240 -3.95 -6.28 1.01
CA GLU A 240 -4.58 -5.27 1.87
C GLU A 240 -6.08 -5.18 1.60
N LEU A 241 -6.82 -6.21 2.05
CA LEU A 241 -8.27 -6.15 2.11
C LEU A 241 -8.68 -5.55 3.46
N GLY A 242 -9.20 -4.32 3.43
CA GLY A 242 -9.53 -3.58 4.64
C GLY A 242 -10.73 -4.17 5.39
N PRO A 243 -10.70 -4.14 6.75
CA PRO A 243 -11.85 -4.53 7.56
C PRO A 243 -13.02 -3.55 7.40
N PRO A 244 -14.20 -3.80 8.01
CA PRO A 244 -15.28 -2.82 8.00
C PRO A 244 -14.81 -1.43 8.50
N PRO A 245 -15.19 -0.31 7.82
CA PRO A 245 -16.22 -0.22 6.77
C PRO A 245 -15.71 -0.40 5.32
N TYR A 246 -14.46 -0.81 5.06
CA TYR A 246 -14.00 -1.15 3.72
C TYR A 246 -14.65 -2.44 3.22
N ALA A 247 -14.69 -3.46 4.08
CA ALA A 247 -15.37 -4.71 3.79
C ALA A 247 -16.88 -4.49 3.63
N ILE A 248 -17.48 -5.17 2.66
CA ILE A 248 -18.93 -5.16 2.45
C ILE A 248 -19.55 -6.13 3.46
N THR A 249 -20.47 -5.64 4.28
CA THR A 249 -21.14 -6.44 5.30
C THR A 249 -22.62 -6.62 4.99
N ASP A 250 -23.23 -7.65 5.58
CA ASP A 250 -24.68 -7.79 5.64
C ASP A 250 -25.31 -6.89 6.74
N GLY A 251 -26.65 -7.00 6.91
CA GLY A 251 -27.37 -6.21 7.91
C GLY A 251 -27.00 -6.51 9.36
N ASP A 252 -26.36 -7.65 9.61
CA ASP A 252 -25.86 -8.08 10.93
C ASP A 252 -24.37 -7.76 11.08
N GLN A 253 -23.79 -6.97 10.17
CA GLN A 253 -22.39 -6.57 10.12
C GLN A 253 -21.41 -7.76 9.98
N LYS A 254 -21.88 -8.82 9.34
CA LYS A 254 -21.02 -9.94 8.95
C LYS A 254 -20.35 -9.62 7.63
N ASP A 255 -19.04 -9.82 7.57
CA ASP A 255 -18.26 -9.58 6.37
C ASP A 255 -18.67 -10.50 5.21
N LEU A 256 -18.80 -9.91 4.01
CA LEU A 256 -19.13 -10.59 2.76
C LEU A 256 -18.02 -10.44 1.71
N SER A 257 -16.95 -9.69 2.02
CA SER A 257 -15.90 -9.35 1.05
C SER A 257 -14.56 -10.02 1.29
N ASP A 258 -14.50 -10.91 2.24
CA ASP A 258 -13.32 -11.72 2.56
C ASP A 258 -13.08 -12.83 1.53
#